data_73fd942e909a2f091ff745b233ef7df1
#
_entry.id   73fd942e909a2f091ff745b233ef7df1
#
_cell.length_a   1.000
_cell.length_b   1.000
_cell.length_c   1.000
_cell.angle_alpha   90.00
_cell.angle_beta   90.00
_cell.angle_gamma   90.00
#
_symmetry.space_group_name_H-M   'P 1'
#
loop_
_entity.id
_entity.type
_entity.pdbx_description
1 polymer ?
#
loop_
_entity_poly.entity_id
_entity_poly.type
_entity_poly.pdbx_seq_one_letter_code
_entity_poly.pdbx_strand_id
1 'polypeptide(L)'
;MLSKVKTITLIGLDGSLTEVQTDISNGIPDFNIVGLPDVTVKESKKRIESAIRNTKKDFPSKKILINLAPANIKKEGSYFDLAIAVGILIAMNKIPK
;
A
#
# COMPACT_ATOMS: atom_id res chain seq x y z
N MET A 1 9.59 17.75 -12.94
CA MET A 1 8.85 16.47 -13.03
C MET A 1 8.61 15.90 -11.65
N LEU A 2 7.40 15.51 -11.37
CA LEU A 2 7.08 14.91 -10.07
C LEU A 2 7.66 13.50 -9.99
N SER A 3 8.54 13.27 -9.00
CA SER A 3 9.20 11.98 -8.82
C SER A 3 8.59 11.17 -7.67
N LYS A 4 7.68 11.75 -6.93
CA LYS A 4 7.08 11.10 -5.77
C LYS A 4 5.62 11.50 -5.61
N VAL A 5 4.78 10.51 -5.29
CA VAL A 5 3.37 10.73 -4.96
C VAL A 5 3.09 10.10 -3.61
N LYS A 6 2.39 10.83 -2.76
CA LYS A 6 1.98 10.35 -1.45
C LYS A 6 0.47 10.46 -1.32
N THR A 7 -0.18 9.38 -0.85
CA THR A 7 -1.60 9.40 -0.54
C THR A 7 -1.83 8.87 0.86
N ILE A 8 -2.96 9.23 1.47
CA ILE A 8 -3.33 8.77 2.80
C ILE A 8 -4.76 8.26 2.74
N THR A 9 -4.97 7.05 3.25
CA THR A 9 -6.29 6.45 3.37
C THR A 9 -6.52 6.09 4.83
N LEU A 10 -7.72 6.34 5.34
CA LEU A 10 -8.08 5.99 6.71
C LEU A 10 -9.00 4.77 6.71
N ILE A 11 -8.71 3.82 7.58
CA ILE A 11 -9.53 2.62 7.77
C ILE A 11 -9.98 2.55 9.22
N GLY A 12 -11.28 2.31 9.43
CA GLY A 12 -11.82 2.07 10.75
C GLY A 12 -11.94 0.57 11.02
N LEU A 13 -11.27 0.08 12.05
CA LEU A 13 -11.34 -1.31 12.48
C LEU A 13 -11.54 -1.34 13.98
N ASP A 14 -12.56 -2.06 14.43
CA ASP A 14 -12.83 -2.25 15.86
C ASP A 14 -12.85 -0.94 16.67
N GLY A 15 -13.44 0.11 16.10
CA GLY A 15 -13.52 1.40 16.74
C GLY A 15 -12.24 2.21 16.71
N SER A 16 -11.20 1.69 16.09
CA SER A 16 -9.92 2.38 15.93
C SER A 16 -9.72 2.80 14.49
N LEU A 17 -9.02 3.92 14.27
CA LEU A 17 -8.65 4.36 12.94
C LEU A 17 -7.19 4.02 12.68
N THR A 18 -6.94 3.45 11.52
CA THR A 18 -5.59 3.20 11.05
C THR A 18 -5.35 4.01 9.79
N GLU A 19 -4.26 4.75 9.76
CA GLU A 19 -3.85 5.49 8.60
C GLU A 19 -2.98 4.61 7.72
N VAL A 20 -3.33 4.54 6.43
CA VAL A 20 -2.53 3.84 5.42
C VAL A 20 -1.91 4.90 4.54
N GLN A 21 -0.61 5.10 4.68
CA GLN A 21 0.13 6.08 3.90
C GLN A 21 0.85 5.37 2.78
N THR A 22 0.61 5.80 1.54
CA THR A 22 1.20 5.21 0.35
C THR A 22 2.13 6.22 -0.31
N ASP A 23 3.39 5.85 -0.44
CA ASP A 23 4.40 6.66 -1.16
C ASP A 23 4.85 5.88 -2.38
N ILE A 24 4.75 6.50 -3.56
CA ILE A 24 5.27 5.94 -4.81
C ILE A 24 6.29 6.93 -5.37
N SER A 25 7.47 6.46 -5.68
CA SER A 25 8.53 7.31 -6.22
C SER A 25 9.30 6.57 -7.30
N ASN A 26 10.03 7.33 -8.11
CA ASN A 26 10.94 6.75 -9.08
C ASN A 26 12.15 6.17 -8.37
N GLY A 27 12.70 5.12 -8.93
CA GLY A 27 13.88 4.47 -8.37
C GLY A 27 13.89 3.00 -8.72
N ILE A 28 14.75 2.25 -8.05
CA ILE A 28 14.79 0.82 -8.22
C ILE A 28 13.46 0.25 -7.71
N PRO A 29 12.75 -0.54 -8.52
CA PRO A 29 11.46 -1.08 -8.11
C PRO A 29 11.56 -1.85 -6.79
N ASP A 30 10.66 -1.51 -5.87
CA ASP A 30 10.64 -2.12 -4.55
C ASP A 30 9.25 -1.95 -3.97
N PHE A 31 8.83 -2.85 -3.11
CA PHE A 31 7.53 -2.79 -2.45
C PHE A 31 7.71 -3.18 -1.00
N ASN A 32 7.62 -2.20 -0.11
CA ASN A 32 7.77 -2.42 1.33
C ASN A 32 6.54 -1.98 2.08
N ILE A 33 6.20 -2.72 3.14
CA ILE A 33 5.10 -2.41 4.04
C ILE A 33 5.65 -2.33 5.45
N VAL A 34 5.46 -1.21 6.10
CA VAL A 34 5.89 -0.96 7.48
C VAL A 34 4.65 -0.93 8.38
N GLY A 35 4.74 -1.60 9.52
CA GLY A 35 3.63 -1.64 10.48
C GLY A 35 2.94 -2.99 10.58
N LEU A 36 3.43 -3.99 9.87
CA LEU A 36 2.96 -5.36 9.96
C LEU A 36 4.12 -6.28 10.31
N PRO A 37 3.85 -7.44 10.96
CA PRO A 37 4.90 -8.45 11.14
C PRO A 37 5.43 -8.94 9.79
N ASP A 38 6.71 -9.29 9.74
CA ASP A 38 7.38 -9.68 8.50
C ASP A 38 6.69 -10.81 7.76
N VAL A 39 6.23 -11.83 8.50
CA VAL A 39 5.52 -12.97 7.89
C VAL A 39 4.25 -12.49 7.19
N THR A 40 3.51 -11.61 7.84
CA THR A 40 2.28 -11.05 7.29
C THR A 40 2.56 -10.20 6.06
N VAL A 41 3.65 -9.44 6.07
CA VAL A 41 4.03 -8.60 4.93
C VAL A 41 4.19 -9.42 3.66
N LYS A 42 4.87 -10.55 3.77
CA LYS A 42 5.15 -11.39 2.61
C LYS A 42 3.88 -11.88 1.94
N GLU A 43 2.92 -12.32 2.75
CA GLU A 43 1.64 -12.80 2.24
C GLU A 43 0.79 -11.66 1.68
N SER A 44 0.76 -10.54 2.39
CA SER A 44 -0.02 -9.36 1.96
C SER A 44 0.44 -8.84 0.61
N LYS A 45 1.76 -8.79 0.39
CA LYS A 45 2.30 -8.34 -0.90
C LYS A 45 1.74 -9.16 -2.06
N LYS A 46 1.69 -10.47 -1.92
CA LYS A 46 1.18 -11.34 -2.98
C LYS A 46 -0.29 -11.09 -3.26
N ARG A 47 -1.10 -10.93 -2.21
CA ARG A 47 -2.53 -10.68 -2.37
C ARG A 47 -2.79 -9.31 -2.99
N ILE A 48 -2.03 -8.30 -2.58
CA ILE A 48 -2.16 -6.95 -3.11
C ILE A 48 -1.80 -6.91 -4.59
N GLU A 49 -0.69 -7.55 -4.96
CA GLU A 49 -0.29 -7.61 -6.36
C GLU A 49 -1.34 -8.30 -7.22
N SER A 50 -1.90 -9.42 -6.72
CA SER A 50 -2.97 -10.12 -7.43
C SER A 50 -4.22 -9.25 -7.57
N ALA A 51 -4.59 -8.54 -6.51
CA ALA A 51 -5.76 -7.68 -6.55
C ALA A 51 -5.61 -6.58 -7.60
N ILE A 52 -4.44 -5.98 -7.69
CA ILE A 52 -4.19 -4.94 -8.68
C ILE A 52 -4.21 -5.51 -10.09
N ARG A 53 -3.59 -6.66 -10.31
CA ARG A 53 -3.60 -7.31 -11.63
C ARG A 53 -5.03 -7.69 -12.06
N ASN A 54 -5.87 -8.06 -11.11
CA ASN A 54 -7.26 -8.40 -11.40
C ASN A 54 -8.07 -7.21 -11.89
N THR A 55 -7.59 -5.99 -11.69
CA THR A 55 -8.24 -4.80 -12.26
C THR A 55 -7.78 -4.53 -13.69
N LYS A 56 -7.01 -5.44 -14.27
CA LYS A 56 -6.41 -5.31 -15.61
C LYS A 56 -5.36 -4.20 -15.68
N LYS A 57 -4.76 -3.88 -14.55
CA LYS A 57 -3.66 -2.92 -14.48
C LYS A 57 -2.39 -3.66 -14.06
N ASP A 58 -1.27 -3.23 -14.61
CA ASP A 58 0.01 -3.77 -14.22
C ASP A 58 0.41 -3.22 -12.85
N PHE A 59 1.09 -4.05 -12.07
CA PHE A 59 1.66 -3.58 -10.83
C PHE A 59 2.81 -2.62 -11.16
N PRO A 60 2.88 -1.44 -10.52
CA PRO A 60 3.86 -0.43 -10.93
C PRO A 60 5.30 -0.85 -10.69
N SER A 61 6.18 -0.59 -11.67
CA SER A 61 7.62 -0.80 -11.55
C SER A 61 8.25 0.44 -10.94
N LYS A 62 7.88 0.73 -9.70
CA LYS A 62 8.34 1.91 -8.97
C LYS A 62 8.65 1.54 -7.54
N LYS A 63 9.31 2.45 -6.84
CA LYS A 63 9.57 2.27 -5.42
C LYS A 63 8.30 2.61 -4.63
N ILE A 64 7.72 1.61 -3.97
CA ILE A 64 6.48 1.75 -3.22
C ILE A 64 6.75 1.50 -1.75
N LEU A 65 6.35 2.44 -0.91
CA LEU A 65 6.44 2.30 0.54
C LEU A 65 5.06 2.52 1.14
N ILE A 66 4.61 1.56 1.93
CA ILE A 66 3.35 1.63 2.65
C ILE A 66 3.67 1.73 4.14
N ASN A 67 3.12 2.73 4.80
CA ASN A 67 3.18 2.86 6.25
C ASN A 67 1.79 2.70 6.84
N LEU A 68 1.69 1.84 7.85
CA LEU A 68 0.45 1.64 8.60
C LEU A 68 0.65 2.21 10.00
N ALA A 69 -0.17 3.15 10.38
CA ALA A 69 -0.07 3.81 11.66
C ALA A 69 -1.43 3.80 12.37
N PRO A 70 -1.47 3.55 13.68
CA PRO A 70 -0.32 3.28 14.53
C PRO A 70 0.20 1.85 14.37
N ALA A 71 1.52 1.69 14.51
CA ALA A 71 2.19 0.42 14.30
C ALA A 71 1.92 -0.60 15.42
N ASN A 72 1.44 -0.13 16.56
CA ASN A 72 1.23 -0.98 17.74
C ASN A 72 -0.14 -1.68 17.76
N ILE A 73 -0.99 -1.46 16.77
CA ILE A 73 -2.27 -2.13 16.68
C ILE A 73 -2.02 -3.54 16.15
N LYS A 74 -2.67 -4.53 16.80
CA LYS A 74 -2.62 -5.90 16.33
C LYS A 74 -3.29 -5.96 14.96
N LYS A 75 -2.52 -6.35 13.96
CA LYS A 75 -2.99 -6.34 12.58
C LYS A 75 -2.98 -7.74 11.99
N GLU A 76 -4.08 -8.07 11.37
CA GLU A 76 -4.14 -9.22 10.49
C GLU A 76 -4.08 -8.67 9.08
N GLY A 77 -3.15 -9.18 8.29
CA GLY A 77 -2.82 -8.59 7.00
C GLY A 77 -4.01 -8.40 6.06
N SER A 78 -4.93 -9.36 6.06
CA SER A 78 -6.06 -9.33 5.13
C SER A 78 -6.96 -8.10 5.29
N TYR A 79 -7.03 -7.52 6.49
CA TYR A 79 -7.86 -6.33 6.72
C TYR A 79 -7.34 -5.10 5.99
N PHE A 80 -6.05 -5.06 5.74
CA PHE A 80 -5.42 -3.89 5.14
C PHE A 80 -5.15 -4.04 3.64
N ASP A 81 -5.23 -5.26 3.12
CA ASP A 81 -4.86 -5.53 1.73
C ASP A 81 -5.64 -4.66 0.74
N LEU A 82 -6.95 -4.58 0.92
CA LEU A 82 -7.79 -3.80 0.01
C LEU A 82 -7.43 -2.31 0.07
N ALA A 83 -7.26 -1.78 1.28
CA ALA A 83 -6.93 -0.37 1.44
C ALA A 83 -5.56 -0.05 0.86
N ILE A 84 -4.59 -0.95 1.02
CA ILE A 84 -3.28 -0.76 0.44
C ILE A 84 -3.36 -0.78 -1.08
N ALA A 85 -4.11 -1.75 -1.65
CA ALA A 85 -4.29 -1.82 -3.10
C ALA A 85 -4.96 -0.55 -3.63
N VAL A 86 -6.01 -0.08 -2.97
CA VAL A 86 -6.70 1.14 -3.36
C VAL A 86 -5.75 2.34 -3.29
N GLY A 87 -4.96 2.43 -2.22
CA GLY A 87 -3.98 3.51 -2.07
C GLY A 87 -2.98 3.53 -3.21
N ILE A 88 -2.49 2.36 -3.62
CA ILE A 88 -1.56 2.25 -4.74
C ILE A 88 -2.23 2.71 -6.04
N LEU A 89 -3.46 2.26 -6.29
CA LEU A 89 -4.18 2.65 -7.51
C LEU A 89 -4.44 4.14 -7.58
N ILE A 90 -4.81 4.76 -6.46
CA ILE A 90 -5.01 6.20 -6.39
C ILE A 90 -3.71 6.93 -6.67
N ALA A 91 -2.62 6.49 -6.04
CA ALA A 91 -1.32 7.12 -6.23
C ALA A 91 -0.85 6.99 -7.69
N MET A 92 -1.10 5.84 -8.32
CA MET A 92 -0.75 5.65 -9.73
C MET A 92 -1.48 6.63 -10.65
N ASN A 93 -2.76 6.90 -10.36
CA ASN A 93 -3.54 7.84 -11.15
C ASN A 93 -3.02 9.28 -11.05
N LYS A 94 -2.30 9.60 -9.98
CA LYS A 94 -1.76 10.94 -9.77
C LYS A 94 -0.39 11.14 -10.39
N ILE A 95 0.23 10.07 -10.88
CA ILE A 95 1.56 10.17 -11.48
C ILE A 95 1.41 10.70 -12.91
N PRO A 96 2.14 11.77 -13.26
CA PRO A 96 2.10 12.28 -14.64
C PRO A 96 2.62 11.23 -15.62
N LYS A 97 1.97 11.17 -16.75
CA LYS A 97 2.40 10.27 -17.83
C LYS A 97 3.47 10.91 -18.68
#